data_b85bd47b3e28892fa6645f665a9d31e0
#
_entry.id   b85bd47b3e28892fa6645f665a9d31e0
#
_cell.length_a   1.000
_cell.length_b   1.000
_cell.length_c   1.000
_cell.angle_alpha   90.00
_cell.angle_beta   90.00
_cell.angle_gamma   90.00
#
_symmetry.space_group_name_H-M   'P 1'
#
loop_
_entity.id
_entity.type
_entity.pdbx_description
1 polymer ?
#
loop_
_entity_poly.entity_id
_entity_poly.type
_entity_poly.pdbx_seq_one_letter_code
_entity_poly.pdbx_strand_id
1 'polypeptide(L)'
;MIRRLACLVVVASMAAACGMEDPEPAGAPASDPNVNALEASGQVEFFVRTVGAGGQVFDGESNNAAFRDSIPAIRYFSDVNKAALNARTRCTAFRFTKVVGAASPQLVGALASGETLQSVHFDFVRSNNSAFQEVDLAGVRISKVEQAVSPPVDLAPSVILEEVTLVPAGTANVTLTANPLNANGTPAASVESTFDCRS
;
A
#
# COMPACT_ATOMS: atom_id res chain seq x y z
N MET A 1 -23.68 -76.14 -43.96
CA MET A 1 -24.22 -74.81 -44.25
C MET A 1 -24.06 -74.00 -43.03
N ILE A 2 -23.02 -73.18 -42.97
CA ILE A 2 -22.69 -72.35 -41.80
C ILE A 2 -22.78 -70.89 -42.25
N ARG A 3 -23.79 -70.18 -41.73
CA ARG A 3 -23.97 -68.74 -41.95
C ARG A 3 -23.05 -68.01 -41.01
N ARG A 4 -22.08 -67.26 -41.53
CA ARG A 4 -21.26 -66.34 -40.76
C ARG A 4 -22.01 -65.00 -40.64
N LEU A 5 -22.30 -64.62 -39.37
CA LEU A 5 -22.81 -63.29 -39.01
C LEU A 5 -21.61 -62.35 -38.93
N ALA A 6 -21.59 -61.35 -39.77
CA ALA A 6 -20.60 -60.23 -39.64
C ALA A 6 -21.10 -59.22 -38.65
N CYS A 7 -20.34 -59.07 -37.60
CA CYS A 7 -20.60 -58.03 -36.60
C CYS A 7 -19.87 -56.73 -37.01
N LEU A 8 -20.64 -55.70 -37.37
CA LEU A 8 -20.11 -54.37 -37.75
C LEU A 8 -19.90 -53.59 -36.49
N VAL A 9 -18.63 -53.36 -36.11
CA VAL A 9 -18.25 -52.51 -34.99
C VAL A 9 -18.12 -51.07 -35.53
N VAL A 10 -19.05 -50.21 -35.15
CA VAL A 10 -18.98 -48.77 -35.38
C VAL A 10 -18.16 -48.15 -34.25
N VAL A 11 -16.95 -47.76 -34.57
CA VAL A 11 -16.11 -46.96 -33.64
C VAL A 11 -16.51 -45.50 -33.77
N ALA A 12 -17.26 -44.99 -32.81
CA ALA A 12 -17.52 -43.56 -32.68
C ALA A 12 -16.30 -42.88 -32.10
N SER A 13 -15.54 -42.15 -32.90
CA SER A 13 -14.45 -41.28 -32.45
C SER A 13 -15.04 -40.04 -31.74
N MET A 14 -15.02 -40.04 -30.41
CA MET A 14 -15.22 -38.81 -29.63
C MET A 14 -13.93 -37.98 -29.70
N ALA A 15 -13.92 -36.94 -30.52
CA ALA A 15 -12.93 -35.90 -30.47
C ALA A 15 -13.21 -35.05 -29.20
N ALA A 16 -12.46 -35.30 -28.13
CA ALA A 16 -12.39 -34.41 -27.01
C ALA A 16 -11.65 -33.14 -27.47
N ALA A 17 -12.39 -32.07 -27.75
CA ALA A 17 -11.84 -30.74 -27.89
C ALA A 17 -11.41 -30.29 -26.47
N CYS A 18 -10.10 -30.41 -26.15
CA CYS A 18 -9.49 -29.66 -25.06
C CYS A 18 -9.53 -28.20 -25.49
N GLY A 19 -10.56 -27.47 -25.02
CA GLY A 19 -10.53 -26.05 -25.01
C GLY A 19 -9.39 -25.62 -24.06
N MET A 20 -8.28 -25.13 -24.60
CA MET A 20 -7.36 -24.31 -23.87
C MET A 20 -8.13 -23.01 -23.64
N GLU A 21 -8.72 -22.87 -22.45
CA GLU A 21 -9.09 -21.56 -21.93
C GLU A 21 -7.77 -20.80 -21.74
N ASP A 22 -7.58 -19.75 -22.52
CA ASP A 22 -6.54 -18.77 -22.25
C ASP A 22 -6.70 -18.33 -20.79
N PRO A 23 -5.62 -18.29 -19.98
CA PRO A 23 -5.72 -17.77 -18.63
C PRO A 23 -6.19 -16.32 -18.74
N GLU A 24 -7.40 -16.08 -18.25
CA GLU A 24 -7.95 -14.75 -18.07
C GLU A 24 -6.88 -13.91 -17.35
N PRO A 25 -6.53 -12.70 -17.84
CA PRO A 25 -5.55 -11.86 -17.17
C PRO A 25 -6.00 -11.72 -15.71
N ALA A 26 -5.13 -12.08 -14.78
CA ALA A 26 -5.40 -11.99 -13.35
C ALA A 26 -5.96 -10.61 -13.09
N GLY A 27 -7.26 -10.54 -12.80
CA GLY A 27 -7.92 -9.29 -12.46
C GLY A 27 -7.17 -8.65 -11.29
N ALA A 28 -7.12 -7.33 -11.27
CA ALA A 28 -6.54 -6.60 -10.15
C ALA A 28 -7.05 -7.23 -8.84
N PRO A 29 -6.18 -7.45 -7.84
CA PRO A 29 -6.57 -8.10 -6.60
C PRO A 29 -7.83 -7.41 -6.07
N ALA A 30 -8.86 -8.19 -5.79
CA ALA A 30 -10.09 -7.65 -5.22
C ALA A 30 -9.71 -7.00 -3.89
N SER A 31 -10.02 -5.71 -3.74
CA SER A 31 -9.73 -4.99 -2.50
C SER A 31 -10.40 -5.67 -1.32
N ASP A 32 -9.69 -5.75 -0.19
CA ASP A 32 -10.20 -6.32 1.04
C ASP A 32 -11.47 -5.56 1.45
N PRO A 33 -12.60 -6.24 1.70
CA PRO A 33 -13.86 -5.60 2.11
C PRO A 33 -13.70 -4.77 3.40
N ASN A 34 -12.73 -5.09 4.26
CA ASN A 34 -12.45 -4.32 5.47
C ASN A 34 -11.80 -2.96 5.14
N VAL A 35 -10.92 -2.91 4.15
CA VAL A 35 -10.32 -1.66 3.66
C VAL A 35 -11.39 -0.76 3.06
N ASN A 36 -12.27 -1.32 2.22
CA ASN A 36 -13.39 -0.58 1.63
C ASN A 36 -14.34 -0.03 2.71
N ALA A 37 -14.61 -0.80 3.76
CA ALA A 37 -15.44 -0.35 4.87
C ALA A 37 -14.80 0.79 5.65
N LEU A 38 -13.48 0.77 5.86
CA LEU A 38 -12.74 1.85 6.52
C LEU A 38 -12.70 3.12 5.67
N GLU A 39 -12.46 3.01 4.37
CA GLU A 39 -12.53 4.15 3.45
C GLU A 39 -13.93 4.77 3.43
N ALA A 40 -14.97 3.95 3.33
CA ALA A 40 -16.37 4.41 3.32
C ALA A 40 -16.81 5.04 4.65
N SER A 41 -16.23 4.61 5.78
CA SER A 41 -16.51 5.19 7.11
C SER A 41 -15.77 6.50 7.39
N GLY A 42 -14.88 6.94 6.49
CA GLY A 42 -14.02 8.12 6.69
C GLY A 42 -12.92 7.91 7.74
N GLN A 43 -12.61 6.66 8.09
CA GLN A 43 -11.54 6.33 9.04
C GLN A 43 -10.15 6.28 8.38
N VAL A 44 -10.10 6.32 7.05
CA VAL A 44 -8.84 6.47 6.31
C VAL A 44 -8.45 7.94 6.35
N GLU A 45 -7.33 8.22 6.97
CA GLU A 45 -6.82 9.59 7.14
C GLU A 45 -5.82 9.99 6.06
N PHE A 46 -5.18 9.02 5.41
CA PHE A 46 -4.17 9.26 4.39
C PHE A 46 -3.88 7.99 3.56
N PHE A 47 -3.18 8.20 2.46
CA PHE A 47 -2.75 7.14 1.55
C PHE A 47 -1.23 7.06 1.51
N VAL A 48 -0.70 5.84 1.36
CA VAL A 48 0.74 5.58 1.28
C VAL A 48 1.07 4.89 -0.02
N ARG A 49 2.07 5.40 -0.75
CA ARG A 49 2.63 4.75 -1.92
C ARG A 49 4.09 4.41 -1.66
N THR A 50 4.43 3.15 -1.75
CA THR A 50 5.80 2.65 -1.50
C THR A 50 6.40 2.11 -2.78
N VAL A 51 7.65 2.46 -3.05
CA VAL A 51 8.43 1.95 -4.18
C VAL A 51 9.66 1.23 -3.62
N GLY A 52 9.77 -0.07 -3.91
CA GLY A 52 10.89 -0.91 -3.50
C GLY A 52 12.20 -0.59 -4.23
N ALA A 53 13.28 -1.22 -3.82
CA ALA A 53 14.63 -1.01 -4.37
C ALA A 53 14.71 -1.27 -5.88
N GLY A 54 13.95 -2.22 -6.39
CA GLY A 54 13.86 -2.55 -7.82
C GLY A 54 12.96 -1.65 -8.66
N GLY A 55 12.34 -0.63 -8.06
CA GLY A 55 11.38 0.26 -8.73
C GLY A 55 9.95 -0.30 -8.79
N GLN A 56 9.68 -1.47 -8.18
CA GLN A 56 8.33 -2.00 -8.09
C GLN A 56 7.50 -1.18 -7.11
N VAL A 57 6.32 -0.79 -7.52
CA VAL A 57 5.32 -0.19 -6.62
C VAL A 57 4.68 -1.32 -5.81
N PHE A 58 4.55 -1.13 -4.50
CA PHE A 58 3.85 -2.10 -3.66
C PHE A 58 2.33 -2.00 -3.90
N ASP A 59 1.67 -3.15 -3.92
CA ASP A 59 0.25 -3.25 -4.23
C ASP A 59 -0.59 -2.58 -3.14
N GLY A 60 -1.29 -1.53 -3.52
CA GLY A 60 -2.26 -0.87 -2.66
C GLY A 60 -3.67 -1.39 -2.92
N GLU A 61 -4.58 -1.11 -2.00
CA GLU A 61 -5.96 -1.60 -2.03
C GLU A 61 -6.98 -0.47 -2.09
N SER A 62 -6.52 0.78 -2.23
CA SER A 62 -7.42 1.91 -2.28
C SER A 62 -8.31 1.87 -3.52
N ASN A 63 -9.61 1.96 -3.30
CA ASN A 63 -10.62 2.18 -4.35
C ASN A 63 -10.88 3.67 -4.61
N ASN A 64 -10.25 4.56 -3.88
CA ASN A 64 -10.36 5.99 -4.12
C ASN A 64 -9.76 6.32 -5.50
N ALA A 65 -10.56 6.88 -6.40
CA ALA A 65 -10.15 7.15 -7.77
C ALA A 65 -8.93 8.09 -7.88
N ALA A 66 -8.73 8.99 -6.90
CA ALA A 66 -7.60 9.90 -6.84
C ALA A 66 -6.31 9.22 -6.32
N PHE A 67 -6.46 8.18 -5.48
CA PHE A 67 -5.37 7.47 -4.82
C PHE A 67 -5.43 5.96 -5.10
N ARG A 68 -5.81 5.61 -6.33
CA ARG A 68 -5.91 4.22 -6.77
C ARG A 68 -4.57 3.51 -6.57
N ASP A 69 -4.65 2.26 -6.14
CA ASP A 69 -3.47 1.40 -5.90
C ASP A 69 -2.52 1.92 -4.82
N SER A 70 -2.94 2.93 -4.03
CA SER A 70 -2.25 3.34 -2.82
C SER A 70 -2.71 2.51 -1.62
N ILE A 71 -1.90 2.46 -0.58
CA ILE A 71 -2.18 1.76 0.67
C ILE A 71 -2.99 2.70 1.57
N PRO A 72 -4.27 2.41 1.89
CA PRO A 72 -5.03 3.21 2.85
C PRO A 72 -4.47 3.03 4.25
N ALA A 73 -4.28 4.12 4.97
CA ALA A 73 -3.73 4.09 6.32
C ALA A 73 -4.49 5.00 7.28
N ILE A 74 -4.44 4.67 8.57
CA ILE A 74 -5.30 5.24 9.62
C ILE A 74 -4.53 5.98 10.70
N ARG A 75 -3.21 5.80 10.78
CA ARG A 75 -2.35 6.51 11.75
C ARG A 75 -1.00 6.77 11.14
N TYR A 76 -0.47 7.96 11.42
CA TYR A 76 0.88 8.36 11.06
C TYR A 76 1.60 8.94 12.27
N PHE A 77 2.88 8.68 12.36
CA PHE A 77 3.76 9.26 13.36
C PHE A 77 5.13 9.53 12.73
N SER A 78 5.70 10.67 13.03
CA SER A 78 7.08 11.00 12.69
C SER A 78 7.81 11.58 13.89
N ASP A 79 9.05 11.15 14.08
CA ASP A 79 9.95 11.68 15.11
C ASP A 79 11.19 12.26 14.43
N VAL A 80 11.16 13.57 14.29
CA VAL A 80 12.23 14.38 13.69
C VAL A 80 12.72 15.37 14.73
N ASN A 81 13.99 15.31 15.07
CA ASN A 81 14.56 16.15 16.09
C ASN A 81 15.94 16.69 15.72
N LYS A 82 16.37 17.71 16.45
CA LYS A 82 17.68 18.34 16.31
C LYS A 82 18.23 18.71 17.68
N ALA A 83 19.34 18.10 18.07
CA ALA A 83 19.90 18.25 19.41
C ALA A 83 20.42 19.68 19.70
N ALA A 84 20.85 20.41 18.66
CA ALA A 84 21.33 21.81 18.77
C ALA A 84 21.18 22.50 17.40
N LEU A 85 21.22 23.84 17.37
CA LEU A 85 21.05 24.64 16.15
C LEU A 85 21.97 24.18 15.00
N ASN A 86 23.22 23.85 15.33
CA ASN A 86 24.22 23.38 14.34
C ASN A 86 24.30 21.85 14.24
N ALA A 87 23.49 21.10 14.96
CA ALA A 87 23.44 19.64 14.86
C ALA A 87 22.74 19.22 13.56
N ARG A 88 23.07 18.03 13.10
CA ARG A 88 22.34 17.39 11.99
C ARG A 88 20.94 17.00 12.44
N THR A 89 19.99 17.07 11.55
CA THR A 89 18.64 16.57 11.79
C THR A 89 18.69 15.04 11.95
N ARG A 90 18.01 14.55 12.97
CA ARG A 90 17.84 13.11 13.24
C ARG A 90 16.39 12.74 13.03
N CYS A 91 16.17 11.64 12.34
CA CYS A 91 14.85 11.03 12.21
C CYS A 91 14.92 9.65 12.87
N THR A 92 14.26 9.54 14.00
CA THR A 92 14.27 8.28 14.75
C THR A 92 13.40 7.23 14.05
N ALA A 93 12.20 7.63 13.64
CA ALA A 93 11.27 6.77 12.92
C ALA A 93 10.16 7.54 12.20
N PHE A 94 9.66 6.97 11.13
CA PHE A 94 8.36 7.28 10.55
C PHE A 94 7.51 6.02 10.68
N ARG A 95 6.29 6.13 11.17
CA ARG A 95 5.41 4.98 11.36
C ARG A 95 4.05 5.24 10.75
N PHE A 96 3.47 4.21 10.19
CA PHE A 96 2.07 4.25 9.78
C PHE A 96 1.37 2.94 10.12
N THR A 97 0.07 3.03 10.38
CA THR A 97 -0.78 1.88 10.68
C THR A 97 -1.79 1.71 9.57
N LYS A 98 -1.94 0.50 9.08
CA LYS A 98 -2.90 0.09 8.05
C LYS A 98 -3.62 -1.19 8.46
N VAL A 99 -4.66 -1.57 7.73
CA VAL A 99 -5.22 -2.93 7.81
C VAL A 99 -4.31 -3.88 7.03
N VAL A 100 -4.15 -5.11 7.51
CA VAL A 100 -3.45 -6.17 6.75
C VAL A 100 -4.13 -6.39 5.41
N GLY A 101 -3.36 -6.45 4.33
CA GLY A 101 -3.89 -6.55 2.98
C GLY A 101 -2.82 -6.85 1.93
N ALA A 102 -3.05 -6.51 0.65
CA ALA A 102 -2.20 -6.88 -0.48
C ALA A 102 -0.74 -6.41 -0.35
N ALA A 103 -0.51 -5.21 0.22
CA ALA A 103 0.84 -4.70 0.46
C ALA A 103 1.59 -5.45 1.58
N SER A 104 0.90 -6.14 2.50
CA SER A 104 1.54 -6.72 3.70
C SER A 104 2.65 -7.72 3.39
N PRO A 105 2.51 -8.67 2.43
CA PRO A 105 3.59 -9.57 2.07
C PRO A 105 4.82 -8.84 1.51
N GLN A 106 4.62 -7.76 0.75
CA GLN A 106 5.70 -6.97 0.16
C GLN A 106 6.43 -6.15 1.23
N LEU A 107 5.70 -5.56 2.19
CA LEU A 107 6.28 -4.84 3.33
C LEU A 107 7.11 -5.77 4.23
N VAL A 108 6.62 -6.98 4.51
CA VAL A 108 7.36 -8.00 5.25
C VAL A 108 8.56 -8.51 4.45
N GLY A 109 8.42 -8.69 3.14
CA GLY A 109 9.51 -9.05 2.24
C GLY A 109 10.64 -8.01 2.23
N ALA A 110 10.30 -6.72 2.15
CA ALA A 110 11.24 -5.60 2.23
C ALA A 110 11.94 -5.52 3.60
N LEU A 111 11.22 -5.79 4.70
CA LEU A 111 11.82 -5.93 6.03
C LEU A 111 12.82 -7.09 6.07
N ALA A 112 12.45 -8.27 5.56
CA ALA A 112 13.28 -9.47 5.60
C ALA A 112 14.53 -9.34 4.74
N SER A 113 14.44 -8.70 3.58
CA SER A 113 15.59 -8.43 2.70
C SER A 113 16.47 -7.30 3.22
N GLY A 114 15.95 -6.42 4.06
CA GLY A 114 16.64 -5.20 4.52
C GLY A 114 16.86 -4.18 3.41
N GLU A 115 16.06 -4.23 2.34
CA GLU A 115 16.23 -3.34 1.19
C GLU A 115 16.01 -1.87 1.56
N THR A 116 16.68 -0.99 0.83
CA THR A 116 16.43 0.44 0.89
C THR A 116 15.36 0.79 -0.13
N LEU A 117 14.25 1.31 0.35
CA LEU A 117 13.13 1.76 -0.49
C LEU A 117 13.56 2.98 -1.31
N GLN A 118 13.15 3.05 -2.57
CA GLN A 118 13.40 4.22 -3.43
C GLN A 118 12.60 5.42 -2.93
N SER A 119 11.32 5.21 -2.61
CA SER A 119 10.47 6.24 -2.04
C SER A 119 9.33 5.66 -1.21
N VAL A 120 8.88 6.43 -0.23
CA VAL A 120 7.61 6.26 0.46
C VAL A 120 6.93 7.62 0.47
N HIS A 121 5.78 7.71 -0.17
CA HIS A 121 5.00 8.93 -0.29
C HIS A 121 3.71 8.81 0.52
N PHE A 122 3.38 9.85 1.28
CA PHE A 122 2.18 9.94 2.11
C PHE A 122 1.34 11.13 1.64
N ASP A 123 0.09 10.86 1.29
CA ASP A 123 -0.92 11.86 0.95
C ASP A 123 -1.93 11.99 2.09
N PHE A 124 -1.89 13.08 2.85
CA PHE A 124 -2.89 13.42 3.88
C PHE A 124 -4.02 14.20 3.21
N VAL A 125 -5.23 13.64 3.23
CA VAL A 125 -6.31 14.12 2.38
C VAL A 125 -7.45 14.75 3.16
N ARG A 126 -8.11 15.71 2.52
CA ARG A 126 -9.37 16.28 2.95
C ARG A 126 -10.54 15.42 2.47
N SER A 127 -11.72 15.65 3.00
CA SER A 127 -12.94 14.98 2.59
C SER A 127 -13.28 15.11 1.10
N ASN A 128 -12.70 16.10 0.41
CA ASN A 128 -12.85 16.29 -1.04
C ASN A 128 -11.75 15.61 -1.85
N ASN A 129 -10.96 14.72 -1.25
CA ASN A 129 -9.81 14.02 -1.83
C ASN A 129 -8.66 14.92 -2.30
N SER A 130 -8.58 16.16 -1.83
CA SER A 130 -7.39 16.99 -2.06
C SER A 130 -6.36 16.79 -0.96
N ALA A 131 -5.10 16.54 -1.30
CA ALA A 131 -4.03 16.48 -0.32
C ALA A 131 -3.85 17.86 0.35
N PHE A 132 -3.81 17.90 1.67
CA PHE A 132 -3.48 19.11 2.43
C PHE A 132 -2.04 19.11 2.91
N GLN A 133 -1.45 17.94 3.00
CA GLN A 133 -0.05 17.72 3.32
C GLN A 133 0.43 16.47 2.58
N GLU A 134 1.67 16.50 2.15
CA GLU A 134 2.36 15.38 1.56
C GLU A 134 3.69 15.20 2.27
N VAL A 135 4.15 13.97 2.39
CA VAL A 135 5.46 13.64 2.94
C VAL A 135 6.14 12.64 2.01
N ASP A 136 7.28 13.04 1.48
CA ASP A 136 8.13 12.16 0.67
C ASP A 136 9.35 11.74 1.45
N LEU A 137 9.60 10.45 1.51
CA LEU A 137 10.79 9.85 2.10
C LEU A 137 11.57 9.11 1.01
N ALA A 138 12.84 9.42 0.86
CA ALA A 138 13.77 8.65 0.03
C ALA A 138 14.95 8.14 0.85
N GLY A 139 15.45 6.93 0.55
CA GLY A 139 16.56 6.35 1.28
C GLY A 139 16.19 5.85 2.68
N VAL A 140 14.97 5.36 2.85
CA VAL A 140 14.49 4.71 4.08
C VAL A 140 14.42 3.19 3.90
N ARG A 141 14.39 2.46 5.00
CA ARG A 141 14.14 1.01 5.03
C ARG A 141 13.09 0.69 6.08
N ILE A 142 12.41 -0.43 5.92
CA ILE A 142 11.53 -0.95 6.95
C ILE A 142 12.40 -1.57 8.04
N SER A 143 12.19 -1.15 9.29
CA SER A 143 12.90 -1.69 10.45
C SER A 143 12.03 -2.60 11.30
N LYS A 144 10.70 -2.47 11.17
CA LYS A 144 9.75 -3.27 11.95
C LYS A 144 8.40 -3.30 11.25
N VAL A 145 7.74 -4.45 11.33
CA VAL A 145 6.32 -4.65 11.00
C VAL A 145 5.69 -5.39 12.18
N GLU A 146 4.67 -4.81 12.79
CA GLU A 146 3.92 -5.40 13.89
C GLU A 146 2.47 -5.58 13.50
N GLN A 147 1.90 -6.73 13.82
CA GLN A 147 0.49 -7.00 13.56
C GLN A 147 -0.24 -7.23 14.89
N ALA A 148 -1.40 -6.62 15.04
CA ALA A 148 -2.25 -6.78 16.20
C ALA A 148 -3.72 -6.86 15.79
N VAL A 149 -4.48 -7.67 16.48
CA VAL A 149 -5.94 -7.71 16.29
C VAL A 149 -6.54 -6.51 17.01
N SER A 150 -7.26 -5.66 16.26
CA SER A 150 -8.08 -4.62 16.86
C SER A 150 -9.34 -5.25 17.47
N PRO A 151 -9.68 -4.95 18.73
CA PRO A 151 -10.95 -5.41 19.28
C PRO A 151 -12.13 -4.82 18.48
N PRO A 152 -13.28 -5.52 18.43
CA PRO A 152 -14.47 -4.99 17.77
C PRO A 152 -14.92 -3.71 18.48
N VAL A 153 -15.19 -2.67 17.69
CA VAL A 153 -15.75 -1.40 18.18
C VAL A 153 -17.08 -1.18 17.48
N ASP A 154 -18.12 -0.92 18.24
CA ASP A 154 -19.44 -0.52 17.73
C ASP A 154 -20.00 -1.36 16.56
N LEU A 155 -20.03 -2.68 16.72
CA LEU A 155 -20.54 -3.64 15.72
C LEU A 155 -19.63 -3.85 14.49
N ALA A 156 -18.51 -3.17 14.37
CA ALA A 156 -17.54 -3.46 13.33
C ALA A 156 -16.79 -4.77 13.64
N PRO A 157 -16.48 -5.61 12.65
CA PRO A 157 -15.71 -6.83 12.85
C PRO A 157 -14.29 -6.49 13.32
N SER A 158 -13.67 -7.42 14.08
CA SER A 158 -12.24 -7.31 14.40
C SER A 158 -11.43 -7.32 13.12
N VAL A 159 -10.47 -6.41 13.02
CA VAL A 159 -9.52 -6.32 11.91
C VAL A 159 -8.10 -6.54 12.41
N ILE A 160 -7.22 -7.02 11.57
CA ILE A 160 -5.81 -7.09 11.89
C ILE A 160 -5.17 -5.79 11.42
N LEU A 161 -4.66 -5.02 12.37
CA LEU A 161 -3.88 -3.81 12.11
C LEU A 161 -2.41 -4.16 11.98
N GLU A 162 -1.72 -3.46 11.09
CA GLU A 162 -0.30 -3.59 10.83
C GLU A 162 0.36 -2.23 11.00
N GLU A 163 1.29 -2.12 11.95
CA GLU A 163 2.15 -0.94 12.12
C GLU A 163 3.49 -1.19 11.44
N VAL A 164 3.83 -0.32 10.50
CA VAL A 164 5.09 -0.33 9.75
C VAL A 164 5.98 0.80 10.25
N THR A 165 7.21 0.46 10.63
CA THR A 165 8.22 1.44 11.08
C THR A 165 9.31 1.57 10.02
N LEU A 166 9.52 2.80 9.56
CA LEU A 166 10.55 3.19 8.60
C LEU A 166 11.66 3.95 9.34
N VAL A 167 12.90 3.67 8.98
CA VAL A 167 14.07 4.38 9.50
C VAL A 167 15.01 4.77 8.35
N PRO A 168 15.82 5.83 8.48
CA PRO A 168 16.84 6.14 7.50
C PRO A 168 17.79 4.96 7.26
N ALA A 169 18.09 4.64 6.01
CA ALA A 169 19.09 3.67 5.62
C ALA A 169 20.45 4.36 5.44
N GLY A 170 20.93 5.06 6.47
CA GLY A 170 22.07 5.97 6.44
C GLY A 170 21.62 7.42 6.42
N THR A 171 21.53 8.05 5.26
CA THR A 171 20.93 9.38 5.10
C THR A 171 19.65 9.23 4.29
N ALA A 172 18.54 9.70 4.84
CA ALA A 172 17.28 9.80 4.13
C ALA A 172 17.01 11.26 3.76
N ASN A 173 16.42 11.48 2.59
CA ASN A 173 15.89 12.77 2.19
C ASN A 173 14.39 12.81 2.54
N VAL A 174 13.97 13.87 3.20
CA VAL A 174 12.58 14.10 3.61
C VAL A 174 12.10 15.39 2.99
N THR A 175 11.01 15.32 2.24
CA THR A 175 10.32 16.50 1.71
C THR A 175 8.92 16.56 2.33
N LEU A 176 8.60 17.70 2.89
CA LEU A 176 7.28 18.02 3.45
C LEU A 176 6.64 19.08 2.57
N THR A 177 5.48 18.80 2.02
CA THR A 177 4.70 19.75 1.22
C THR A 177 3.38 20.02 1.92
N ALA A 178 3.10 21.29 2.22
CA ALA A 178 1.81 21.72 2.72
C ALA A 178 1.03 22.42 1.60
N ASN A 179 -0.23 22.02 1.43
CA ASN A 179 -1.16 22.56 0.43
C ASN A 179 -2.29 23.33 1.15
N PRO A 180 -2.03 24.55 1.64
CA PRO A 180 -3.03 25.32 2.39
C PRO A 180 -4.19 25.78 1.51
N LEU A 181 -5.28 26.19 2.17
CA LEU A 181 -6.40 26.86 1.52
C LEU A 181 -6.40 28.33 1.93
N ASN A 182 -6.79 29.19 1.01
CA ASN A 182 -7.12 30.59 1.31
C ASN A 182 -8.38 30.67 2.20
N ALA A 183 -8.64 31.80 2.79
CA ALA A 183 -9.81 32.00 3.65
C ALA A 183 -11.17 31.73 2.95
N ASN A 184 -11.20 31.80 1.62
CA ASN A 184 -12.38 31.49 0.79
C ASN A 184 -12.47 30.00 0.37
N GLY A 185 -11.56 29.14 0.87
CA GLY A 185 -11.52 27.70 0.56
C GLY A 185 -10.86 27.35 -0.79
N THR A 186 -10.32 28.29 -1.53
CA THR A 186 -9.56 28.00 -2.75
C THR A 186 -8.12 27.56 -2.43
N PRO A 187 -7.47 26.74 -3.25
CA PRO A 187 -6.06 26.38 -3.05
C PRO A 187 -5.16 27.62 -3.00
N ALA A 188 -4.26 27.69 -2.02
CA ALA A 188 -3.18 28.65 -1.93
C ALA A 188 -1.89 28.05 -2.52
N ALA A 189 -0.83 28.84 -2.57
CA ALA A 189 0.48 28.34 -3.00
C ALA A 189 0.99 27.27 -2.02
N SER A 190 1.49 26.15 -2.55
CA SER A 190 2.11 25.11 -1.77
C SER A 190 3.42 25.62 -1.12
N VAL A 191 3.69 25.15 0.09
CA VAL A 191 4.92 25.43 0.84
C VAL A 191 5.67 24.13 1.00
N GLU A 192 6.91 24.10 0.54
CA GLU A 192 7.77 22.93 0.59
C GLU A 192 8.98 23.15 1.51
N SER A 193 9.38 22.12 2.21
CA SER A 193 10.59 22.06 3.01
C SER A 193 11.27 20.71 2.81
N THR A 194 12.52 20.75 2.38
CA THR A 194 13.33 19.54 2.18
C THR A 194 14.54 19.54 3.11
N PHE A 195 14.83 18.41 3.72
CA PHE A 195 16.00 18.23 4.59
C PHE A 195 16.50 16.79 4.58
N ASP A 196 17.79 16.64 4.84
CA ASP A 196 18.40 15.34 5.07
C ASP A 196 18.30 14.97 6.55
N CYS A 197 17.96 13.72 6.82
CA CYS A 197 17.97 13.17 8.16
C CYS A 197 18.76 11.85 8.27
N ARG A 198 19.25 11.60 9.46
CA ARG A 198 20.02 10.41 9.80
C ARG A 198 19.40 9.69 10.99
N SER A 199 19.61 8.38 11.06
CA SER A 199 19.31 7.57 12.24
C SER A 199 20.21 7.90 13.43
#